data_d2d952be7da7cb676b7752b87a689e3b
#
_entry.id   d2d952be7da7cb676b7752b87a689e3b
#
_cell.length_a   1.000
_cell.length_b   1.000
_cell.length_c   1.000
_cell.angle_alpha   90.00
_cell.angle_beta   90.00
_cell.angle_gamma   90.00
#
_symmetry.space_group_name_H-M   'P 1'
#
loop_
_entity.id
_entity.type
_entity.pdbx_description
1 polymer ?
#
loop_
_entity_poly.entity_id
_entity_poly.type
_entity_poly.pdbx_seq_one_letter_code
_entity_poly.pdbx_strand_id
1 'polypeptide(L)'
;MFQEIEPHVYCNDFALVEPESSDTVLIYRGDSVLVSVVDGLLSYPTCGAFALDSSSGASVFLFSIDSHAFFLAEIDDDEVDAFVKGSSYSFFRTGALHAYGPQENVFAGMMGYTYYAWYDTRRYCGRCATPLVHDATERMMRCPSCGCMEFPKLFPAVIVGIVDPSTDRVLVSRYANREFKSYALIAGFAEMGETIEQTVHREVMEEVGLRVKNLAYYTTQPWPVSSSLLFGFFCELDGDSSLTVDHHELEDAEWILREELPCNDENYSLTRDMMRVLRERREGDFAPLAADNDTERNRSHE
;
A
#
# COMPACT_ATOMS: atom_id res chain seq x y z
N MET A 1 -5.06 4.30 -10.64
CA MET A 1 -4.09 3.83 -9.58
C MET A 1 -3.64 2.41 -9.88
N PHE A 2 -2.58 1.88 -9.27
CA PHE A 2 -2.04 0.57 -9.65
C PHE A 2 -3.01 -0.61 -9.44
N GLN A 3 -3.99 -0.48 -8.55
CA GLN A 3 -5.04 -1.48 -8.32
C GLN A 3 -6.18 -1.43 -9.35
N GLU A 4 -6.22 -0.46 -10.23
CA GLU A 4 -7.22 -0.34 -11.30
C GLU A 4 -6.78 -1.23 -12.47
N ILE A 5 -7.19 -2.48 -12.43
CA ILE A 5 -6.79 -3.50 -13.42
C ILE A 5 -7.93 -3.89 -14.37
N GLU A 6 -9.04 -3.16 -14.38
CA GLU A 6 -10.13 -3.44 -15.31
C GLU A 6 -9.63 -3.50 -16.78
N PRO A 7 -10.13 -4.42 -17.58
CA PRO A 7 -11.27 -5.32 -17.36
C PRO A 7 -10.94 -6.61 -16.59
N HIS A 8 -9.72 -6.78 -16.06
CA HIS A 8 -9.31 -7.97 -15.32
C HIS A 8 -9.95 -8.03 -13.94
N VAL A 9 -10.29 -9.22 -13.48
CA VAL A 9 -10.98 -9.47 -12.21
C VAL A 9 -10.04 -10.11 -11.22
N TYR A 10 -9.75 -9.40 -10.13
CA TYR A 10 -8.99 -9.91 -8.99
C TYR A 10 -9.90 -10.70 -8.04
N CYS A 11 -9.50 -11.91 -7.69
CA CYS A 11 -10.16 -12.75 -6.69
C CYS A 11 -9.12 -13.22 -5.67
N ASN A 12 -9.30 -12.83 -4.41
CA ASN A 12 -8.42 -13.21 -3.30
C ASN A 12 -9.09 -14.14 -2.28
N ASP A 13 -10.16 -14.81 -2.66
CA ASP A 13 -10.82 -15.80 -1.81
C ASP A 13 -9.81 -16.88 -1.41
N PHE A 14 -9.85 -17.23 -0.11
CA PHE A 14 -8.98 -18.28 0.38
C PHE A 14 -9.43 -19.64 -0.16
N ALA A 15 -8.50 -20.37 -0.76
CA ALA A 15 -8.70 -21.73 -1.21
C ALA A 15 -7.40 -22.52 -1.10
N LEU A 16 -7.52 -23.83 -0.84
CA LEU A 16 -6.42 -24.76 -0.95
C LEU A 16 -6.38 -25.25 -2.41
N VAL A 17 -5.64 -24.52 -3.23
CA VAL A 17 -5.47 -24.81 -4.67
C VAL A 17 -4.09 -25.43 -4.85
N GLU A 18 -4.02 -26.51 -5.62
CA GLU A 18 -2.76 -27.11 -6.03
C GLU A 18 -2.24 -26.42 -7.28
N PRO A 19 -0.93 -26.12 -7.39
CA PRO A 19 -0.38 -25.44 -8.54
C PRO A 19 -0.37 -26.33 -9.78
N GLU A 20 -0.75 -25.76 -10.91
CA GLU A 20 -0.53 -26.34 -12.24
C GLU A 20 0.77 -25.77 -12.85
N SER A 21 1.39 -26.51 -13.75
CA SER A 21 2.65 -26.09 -14.38
C SER A 21 2.57 -24.74 -15.10
N SER A 22 1.38 -24.34 -15.56
CA SER A 22 1.11 -23.07 -16.24
C SER A 22 0.86 -21.91 -15.30
N ASP A 23 0.58 -22.17 -14.02
CA ASP A 23 0.31 -21.13 -13.03
C ASP A 23 1.55 -20.28 -12.76
N THR A 24 1.33 -19.09 -12.29
CA THR A 24 2.40 -18.13 -11.96
C THR A 24 2.92 -18.36 -10.55
N VAL A 25 4.25 -18.37 -10.41
CA VAL A 25 4.92 -18.34 -9.11
C VAL A 25 5.60 -17.00 -8.89
N LEU A 26 5.33 -16.39 -7.74
CA LEU A 26 5.96 -15.18 -7.26
C LEU A 26 7.08 -15.55 -6.28
N ILE A 27 8.31 -15.15 -6.58
CA ILE A 27 9.51 -15.46 -5.78
C ILE A 27 10.12 -14.13 -5.35
N TYR A 28 10.25 -13.93 -4.04
CA TYR A 28 10.78 -12.70 -3.46
C TYR A 28 12.11 -12.93 -2.74
N ARG A 29 12.95 -11.87 -2.75
CA ARG A 29 14.15 -11.73 -1.90
C ARG A 29 14.16 -10.32 -1.32
N GLY A 30 13.92 -10.18 -0.04
CA GLY A 30 13.75 -8.87 0.59
C GLY A 30 12.62 -8.07 -0.08
N ASP A 31 12.92 -6.88 -0.57
CA ASP A 31 11.97 -5.99 -1.25
C ASP A 31 11.85 -6.23 -2.76
N SER A 32 12.46 -7.28 -3.28
CA SER A 32 12.57 -7.52 -4.71
C SER A 32 11.89 -8.83 -5.14
N VAL A 33 11.32 -8.84 -6.33
CA VAL A 33 10.60 -9.98 -6.93
C VAL A 33 11.29 -10.42 -8.23
N LEU A 34 11.29 -11.73 -8.48
CA LEU A 34 11.87 -12.33 -9.68
C LEU A 34 10.93 -12.13 -10.87
N VAL A 35 11.40 -11.39 -11.89
CA VAL A 35 10.64 -11.04 -13.07
C VAL A 35 11.51 -11.08 -14.32
N SER A 36 10.87 -11.24 -15.48
CA SER A 36 11.45 -10.92 -16.78
C SER A 36 10.77 -9.68 -17.35
N VAL A 37 11.55 -8.74 -17.86
CA VAL A 37 11.05 -7.54 -18.54
C VAL A 37 11.56 -7.56 -19.99
N VAL A 38 10.64 -7.65 -20.94
CA VAL A 38 10.93 -7.64 -22.38
C VAL A 38 10.05 -6.58 -23.02
N ASP A 39 10.65 -5.63 -23.72
CA ASP A 39 9.96 -4.51 -24.37
C ASP A 39 9.00 -3.74 -23.43
N GLY A 40 9.38 -3.58 -22.15
CA GLY A 40 8.58 -2.92 -21.14
C GLY A 40 7.46 -3.78 -20.54
N LEU A 41 7.32 -5.04 -20.99
CA LEU A 41 6.32 -5.98 -20.48
C LEU A 41 6.93 -6.87 -19.41
N LEU A 42 6.31 -6.86 -18.25
CA LEU A 42 6.64 -7.62 -17.06
C LEU A 42 5.99 -8.99 -17.09
N SER A 43 6.74 -10.04 -16.77
CA SER A 43 6.22 -11.39 -16.58
C SER A 43 6.93 -12.12 -15.44
N TYR A 44 6.25 -13.12 -14.88
CA TYR A 44 6.75 -13.95 -13.77
C TYR A 44 7.05 -15.35 -14.27
N PRO A 45 7.91 -16.12 -13.57
CA PRO A 45 8.10 -17.52 -13.87
C PRO A 45 6.82 -18.33 -13.60
N THR A 46 6.71 -19.48 -14.24
CA THR A 46 5.62 -20.43 -13.99
C THR A 46 5.99 -21.45 -12.91
N CYS A 47 5.00 -22.05 -12.27
CA CYS A 47 5.19 -23.14 -11.32
C CYS A 47 5.98 -24.32 -11.94
N GLY A 48 5.75 -24.60 -13.21
CA GLY A 48 6.48 -25.63 -13.95
C GLY A 48 7.97 -25.36 -14.12
N ALA A 49 8.41 -24.09 -14.08
CA ALA A 49 9.83 -23.74 -14.17
C ALA A 49 10.64 -24.21 -12.95
N PHE A 50 9.99 -24.43 -11.81
CA PHE A 50 10.56 -24.90 -10.56
C PHE A 50 9.96 -26.23 -10.09
N ALA A 51 9.32 -26.97 -11.00
CA ALA A 51 8.68 -28.25 -10.73
C ALA A 51 7.76 -28.24 -9.48
N LEU A 52 7.11 -27.09 -9.23
CA LEU A 52 6.16 -26.97 -8.14
C LEU A 52 4.88 -27.73 -8.47
N ASP A 53 4.53 -28.66 -7.61
CA ASP A 53 3.31 -29.47 -7.68
C ASP A 53 2.72 -29.71 -6.29
N SER A 54 1.62 -30.44 -6.23
CA SER A 54 0.92 -30.81 -5.00
C SER A 54 1.78 -31.60 -4.00
N SER A 55 2.84 -32.24 -4.46
CA SER A 55 3.71 -33.07 -3.60
C SER A 55 4.83 -32.27 -2.94
N SER A 56 5.17 -31.12 -3.50
CA SER A 56 6.27 -30.27 -3.00
C SER A 56 5.96 -29.60 -1.67
N GLY A 57 4.69 -29.23 -1.43
CA GLY A 57 4.28 -28.47 -0.23
C GLY A 57 4.97 -27.10 -0.10
N ALA A 58 5.73 -26.70 -1.12
CA ALA A 58 6.61 -25.51 -1.11
C ALA A 58 5.90 -24.25 -1.59
N SER A 59 4.63 -24.33 -1.99
CA SER A 59 3.89 -23.19 -2.54
C SER A 59 2.57 -22.94 -1.82
N VAL A 60 2.14 -21.67 -1.81
CA VAL A 60 0.89 -21.22 -1.20
C VAL A 60 0.11 -20.42 -2.24
N PHE A 61 -1.15 -20.80 -2.49
CA PHE A 61 -2.06 -20.03 -3.32
C PHE A 61 -2.33 -18.66 -2.69
N LEU A 62 -2.16 -17.59 -3.46
CA LEU A 62 -2.39 -16.23 -3.00
C LEU A 62 -3.73 -15.68 -3.48
N PHE A 63 -3.93 -15.66 -4.79
CA PHE A 63 -5.09 -15.09 -5.47
C PHE A 63 -5.12 -15.53 -6.94
N SER A 64 -6.18 -15.16 -7.63
CA SER A 64 -6.22 -15.23 -9.08
C SER A 64 -6.54 -13.87 -9.70
N ILE A 65 -6.12 -13.69 -10.94
CA ILE A 65 -6.57 -12.62 -11.82
C ILE A 65 -7.22 -13.32 -13.02
N ASP A 66 -8.51 -13.08 -13.22
CA ASP A 66 -9.36 -13.88 -14.10
C ASP A 66 -9.31 -15.37 -13.71
N SER A 67 -8.89 -16.23 -14.64
CA SER A 67 -8.70 -17.67 -14.39
C SER A 67 -7.24 -18.04 -14.07
N HIS A 68 -6.33 -17.07 -13.98
CA HIS A 68 -4.90 -17.31 -13.80
C HIS A 68 -4.53 -17.26 -12.32
N ALA A 69 -3.96 -18.36 -11.79
CA ALA A 69 -3.60 -18.48 -10.40
C ALA A 69 -2.17 -18.00 -10.13
N PHE A 70 -2.01 -17.36 -8.95
CA PHE A 70 -0.72 -16.84 -8.48
C PHE A 70 -0.37 -17.51 -7.15
N PHE A 71 0.84 -18.05 -7.09
CA PHE A 71 1.38 -18.74 -5.93
C PHE A 71 2.60 -18.00 -5.37
N LEU A 72 2.77 -18.06 -4.08
CA LEU A 72 4.03 -17.73 -3.41
C LEU A 72 4.78 -19.05 -3.17
N ALA A 73 6.07 -19.10 -3.48
CA ALA A 73 6.89 -20.26 -3.16
C ALA A 73 8.18 -19.86 -2.45
N GLU A 74 8.58 -20.71 -1.47
CA GLU A 74 9.91 -20.70 -0.88
C GLU A 74 10.75 -21.73 -1.66
N ILE A 75 11.69 -21.25 -2.46
CA ILE A 75 12.59 -22.07 -3.28
C ILE A 75 14.01 -21.83 -2.82
N ASP A 76 14.85 -22.86 -2.86
CA ASP A 76 16.24 -22.77 -2.49
C ASP A 76 16.98 -21.71 -3.34
N ASP A 77 17.78 -20.88 -2.69
CA ASP A 77 18.48 -19.78 -3.35
C ASP A 77 19.41 -20.26 -4.48
N ASP A 78 20.07 -21.41 -4.33
CA ASP A 78 20.95 -21.96 -5.37
C ASP A 78 20.15 -22.39 -6.61
N GLU A 79 18.94 -22.92 -6.43
CA GLU A 79 18.03 -23.28 -7.51
C GLU A 79 17.55 -22.04 -8.28
N VAL A 80 17.12 -21.00 -7.55
CA VAL A 80 16.72 -19.72 -8.14
C VAL A 80 17.88 -19.07 -8.89
N ASP A 81 19.08 -19.07 -8.32
CA ASP A 81 20.29 -18.50 -8.96
C ASP A 81 20.69 -19.29 -10.22
N ALA A 82 20.52 -20.60 -10.23
CA ALA A 82 20.75 -21.43 -11.42
C ALA A 82 19.74 -21.08 -12.53
N PHE A 83 18.47 -20.90 -12.19
CA PHE A 83 17.43 -20.47 -13.10
C PHE A 83 17.70 -19.09 -13.69
N VAL A 84 18.07 -18.10 -12.86
CA VAL A 84 18.39 -16.73 -13.30
C VAL A 84 19.56 -16.72 -14.29
N LYS A 85 20.62 -17.49 -14.04
CA LYS A 85 21.81 -17.54 -14.92
C LYS A 85 21.51 -18.01 -16.33
N GLY A 86 20.44 -18.80 -16.53
CA GLY A 86 20.06 -19.37 -17.82
C GLY A 86 18.87 -18.68 -18.50
N SER A 87 18.36 -17.60 -17.94
CA SER A 87 17.11 -16.99 -18.35
C SER A 87 17.17 -15.47 -18.50
N SER A 88 16.05 -14.86 -18.92
CA SER A 88 15.87 -13.39 -18.95
C SER A 88 15.36 -12.83 -17.61
N TYR A 89 15.24 -13.66 -16.59
CA TYR A 89 14.71 -13.24 -15.29
C TYR A 89 15.79 -12.59 -14.40
N SER A 90 15.38 -11.61 -13.63
CA SER A 90 16.19 -10.96 -12.60
C SER A 90 15.33 -10.41 -11.49
N PHE A 91 15.93 -10.08 -10.34
CA PHE A 91 15.21 -9.47 -9.22
C PHE A 91 15.06 -7.97 -9.44
N PHE A 92 13.82 -7.48 -9.38
CA PHE A 92 13.46 -6.06 -9.44
C PHE A 92 12.82 -5.63 -8.13
N ARG A 93 13.15 -4.43 -7.67
CA ARG A 93 12.49 -3.87 -6.49
C ARG A 93 10.99 -3.74 -6.75
N THR A 94 10.18 -4.26 -5.84
CA THR A 94 8.72 -4.25 -5.96
C THR A 94 8.16 -2.85 -6.18
N GLY A 95 8.72 -1.85 -5.46
CA GLY A 95 8.32 -0.45 -5.64
C GLY A 95 8.66 0.16 -7.01
N ALA A 96 9.49 -0.48 -7.83
CA ALA A 96 9.83 -0.01 -9.17
C ALA A 96 8.98 -0.67 -10.30
N LEU A 97 8.13 -1.63 -9.96
CA LEU A 97 7.32 -2.35 -10.95
C LEU A 97 6.33 -1.45 -11.70
N HIS A 98 5.89 -0.35 -11.08
CA HIS A 98 4.98 0.62 -11.70
C HIS A 98 5.48 1.25 -12.99
N ALA A 99 6.79 1.16 -13.28
CA ALA A 99 7.38 1.65 -14.53
C ALA A 99 7.14 0.72 -15.73
N TYR A 100 6.50 -0.43 -15.53
CA TYR A 100 6.30 -1.47 -16.53
C TYR A 100 4.81 -1.78 -16.74
N GLY A 101 4.52 -2.65 -17.71
CA GLY A 101 3.18 -3.22 -17.98
C GLY A 101 3.27 -4.74 -18.14
N PRO A 102 2.17 -5.41 -18.35
CA PRO A 102 0.81 -4.87 -18.23
C PRO A 102 0.40 -4.65 -16.77
N GLN A 103 -0.65 -3.85 -16.55
CA GLN A 103 -1.05 -3.36 -15.22
C GLN A 103 -1.41 -4.49 -14.25
N GLU A 104 -2.07 -5.54 -14.72
CA GLU A 104 -2.43 -6.70 -13.90
C GLU A 104 -1.18 -7.44 -13.38
N ASN A 105 -0.08 -7.48 -14.13
CA ASN A 105 1.16 -8.08 -13.67
C ASN A 105 1.87 -7.18 -12.64
N VAL A 106 1.85 -5.86 -12.83
CA VAL A 106 2.34 -4.91 -11.83
C VAL A 106 1.57 -5.08 -10.52
N PHE A 107 0.24 -5.13 -10.61
CA PHE A 107 -0.64 -5.37 -9.46
C PHE A 107 -0.31 -6.70 -8.77
N ALA A 108 -0.17 -7.79 -9.54
CA ALA A 108 0.15 -9.12 -9.00
C ALA A 108 1.45 -9.12 -8.19
N GLY A 109 2.52 -8.53 -8.72
CA GLY A 109 3.80 -8.47 -8.00
C GLY A 109 3.77 -7.59 -6.76
N MET A 110 3.04 -6.49 -6.81
CA MET A 110 2.88 -5.62 -5.65
C MET A 110 2.02 -6.26 -4.57
N MET A 111 0.88 -6.87 -4.93
CA MET A 111 0.01 -7.54 -3.96
C MET A 111 0.64 -8.82 -3.40
N GLY A 112 1.32 -9.59 -4.24
CA GLY A 112 2.09 -10.76 -3.79
C GLY A 112 3.15 -10.40 -2.76
N TYR A 113 3.80 -9.24 -2.88
CA TYR A 113 4.75 -8.74 -1.89
C TYR A 113 4.11 -8.53 -0.51
N THR A 114 2.88 -8.04 -0.45
CA THR A 114 2.16 -7.90 0.83
C THR A 114 2.00 -9.25 1.54
N TYR A 115 1.64 -10.29 0.79
CA TYR A 115 1.54 -11.65 1.34
C TYR A 115 2.91 -12.21 1.72
N TYR A 116 3.92 -12.05 0.86
CA TYR A 116 5.28 -12.49 1.17
C TYR A 116 5.80 -11.87 2.45
N ALA A 117 5.73 -10.55 2.59
CA ALA A 117 6.21 -9.82 3.77
C ALA A 117 5.49 -10.27 5.06
N TRP A 118 4.19 -10.59 4.95
CA TRP A 118 3.45 -11.15 6.07
C TRP A 118 3.91 -12.56 6.42
N TYR A 119 4.02 -13.50 5.47
CA TYR A 119 4.46 -14.86 5.72
C TYR A 119 5.90 -14.90 6.24
N ASP A 120 6.80 -14.13 5.64
CA ASP A 120 8.21 -14.08 6.05
C ASP A 120 8.39 -13.60 7.50
N THR A 121 7.59 -12.64 7.93
CA THR A 121 7.64 -12.08 9.29
C THR A 121 6.80 -12.85 10.32
N ARG A 122 6.05 -13.89 9.93
CA ARG A 122 5.15 -14.65 10.80
C ARG A 122 5.50 -16.15 10.81
N ARG A 123 6.79 -16.44 10.98
CA ARG A 123 7.32 -17.83 11.06
C ARG A 123 7.16 -18.44 12.45
N TYR A 124 7.13 -17.63 13.50
CA TYR A 124 7.06 -18.08 14.89
C TYR A 124 5.93 -17.38 15.65
N CYS A 125 5.32 -18.13 16.57
CA CYS A 125 4.29 -17.62 17.45
C CYS A 125 4.84 -16.53 18.39
N GLY A 126 4.29 -15.32 18.35
CA GLY A 126 4.69 -14.21 19.22
C GLY A 126 4.39 -14.47 20.72
N ARG A 127 3.59 -15.51 21.07
CA ARG A 127 3.26 -15.86 22.43
C ARG A 127 4.18 -16.93 23.04
N CYS A 128 4.56 -17.96 22.26
CA CYS A 128 5.29 -19.13 22.79
C CYS A 128 6.47 -19.58 21.93
N ALA A 129 6.83 -18.81 20.90
CA ALA A 129 7.94 -19.04 19.98
C ALA A 129 7.91 -20.38 19.22
N THR A 130 6.80 -21.13 19.25
CA THR A 130 6.62 -22.34 18.44
C THR A 130 6.49 -21.93 16.96
N PRO A 131 7.08 -22.68 16.00
CA PRO A 131 6.85 -22.46 14.58
C PRO A 131 5.34 -22.50 14.26
N LEU A 132 4.90 -21.52 13.47
CA LEU A 132 3.52 -21.45 13.00
C LEU A 132 3.32 -22.37 11.80
N VAL A 133 2.08 -22.83 11.62
CA VAL A 133 1.67 -23.63 10.46
C VAL A 133 0.52 -22.94 9.73
N HIS A 134 0.39 -23.20 8.42
CA HIS A 134 -0.76 -22.74 7.64
C HIS A 134 -2.05 -23.38 8.18
N ASP A 135 -3.11 -22.58 8.28
CA ASP A 135 -4.43 -23.09 8.60
C ASP A 135 -5.09 -23.67 7.33
N ALA A 136 -5.92 -24.70 7.52
CA ALA A 136 -6.58 -25.38 6.41
C ALA A 136 -7.92 -24.76 6.01
N THR A 137 -8.44 -23.80 6.77
CA THR A 137 -9.78 -23.25 6.59
C THR A 137 -9.79 -21.75 6.29
N GLU A 138 -8.74 -21.05 6.70
CA GLU A 138 -8.64 -19.59 6.53
C GLU A 138 -7.22 -19.16 6.18
N ARG A 139 -7.09 -18.00 5.56
CA ARG A 139 -5.79 -17.37 5.30
C ARG A 139 -5.20 -16.84 6.60
N MET A 140 -4.63 -17.74 7.40
CA MET A 140 -3.95 -17.40 8.64
C MET A 140 -2.82 -18.39 8.94
N MET A 141 -1.92 -18.00 9.82
CA MET A 141 -0.95 -18.88 10.45
C MET A 141 -1.45 -19.25 11.85
N ARG A 142 -1.38 -20.52 12.21
CA ARG A 142 -1.83 -21.04 13.50
C ARG A 142 -0.68 -21.63 14.29
N CYS A 143 -0.65 -21.36 15.59
CA CYS A 143 0.29 -22.01 16.50
C CYS A 143 -0.24 -23.41 16.90
N PRO A 144 0.46 -24.50 16.57
CA PRO A 144 0.02 -25.85 16.95
C PRO A 144 0.13 -26.11 18.46
N SER A 145 0.93 -25.32 19.20
CA SER A 145 1.15 -25.49 20.63
C SER A 145 0.13 -24.72 21.48
N CYS A 146 -0.12 -23.45 21.22
CA CYS A 146 -0.96 -22.61 22.09
C CYS A 146 -2.24 -22.09 21.41
N GLY A 147 -2.50 -22.47 20.15
CA GLY A 147 -3.68 -22.08 19.39
C GLY A 147 -3.75 -20.62 18.96
N CYS A 148 -2.68 -19.83 19.17
CA CYS A 148 -2.63 -18.44 18.71
C CYS A 148 -2.81 -18.36 17.20
N MET A 149 -3.62 -17.41 16.74
CA MET A 149 -3.92 -17.17 15.33
C MET A 149 -3.28 -15.86 14.88
N GLU A 150 -2.64 -15.89 13.71
CA GLU A 150 -2.04 -14.73 13.07
C GLU A 150 -2.67 -14.55 11.68
N PHE A 151 -3.41 -13.47 11.50
CA PHE A 151 -4.03 -13.08 10.23
C PHE A 151 -3.14 -12.11 9.47
N PRO A 152 -3.28 -11.99 8.13
CA PRO A 152 -2.67 -10.89 7.37
C PRO A 152 -3.04 -9.55 8.01
N LYS A 153 -2.05 -8.64 8.11
CA LYS A 153 -2.24 -7.34 8.76
C LYS A 153 -2.23 -6.25 7.72
N LEU A 154 -3.20 -5.36 7.81
CA LEU A 154 -3.22 -4.09 7.11
C LEU A 154 -3.17 -2.96 8.13
N PHE A 155 -2.37 -1.94 7.83
CA PHE A 155 -2.23 -0.76 8.67
C PHE A 155 -3.04 0.37 8.04
N PRO A 156 -4.18 0.79 8.64
CA PRO A 156 -4.95 1.92 8.12
C PRO A 156 -4.14 3.20 8.29
N ALA A 157 -4.12 4.02 7.24
CA ALA A 157 -3.44 5.30 7.23
C ALA A 157 -4.22 6.31 6.39
N VAL A 158 -4.06 7.59 6.68
CA VAL A 158 -4.70 8.67 5.94
C VAL A 158 -3.72 9.35 4.99
N ILE A 159 -4.25 9.91 3.90
CA ILE A 159 -3.57 10.90 3.04
C ILE A 159 -4.49 12.11 2.95
N VAL A 160 -3.97 13.30 3.28
CA VAL A 160 -4.79 14.50 3.47
C VAL A 160 -4.38 15.61 2.53
N GLY A 161 -5.25 15.96 1.61
CA GLY A 161 -5.11 17.15 0.75
C GLY A 161 -5.79 18.34 1.40
N ILE A 162 -5.01 19.35 1.78
CA ILE A 162 -5.49 20.53 2.53
C ILE A 162 -5.47 21.75 1.62
N VAL A 163 -6.61 22.45 1.53
CA VAL A 163 -6.76 23.69 0.77
C VAL A 163 -6.99 24.84 1.74
N ASP A 164 -6.30 25.95 1.53
CA ASP A 164 -6.65 27.24 2.14
C ASP A 164 -7.70 27.94 1.25
N PRO A 165 -8.97 28.03 1.67
CA PRO A 165 -10.03 28.62 0.86
C PRO A 165 -9.87 30.13 0.65
N SER A 166 -9.03 30.81 1.47
CA SER A 166 -8.80 32.26 1.37
C SER A 166 -7.77 32.62 0.30
N THR A 167 -6.78 31.78 0.05
CA THR A 167 -5.68 32.01 -0.89
C THR A 167 -5.69 31.04 -2.07
N ASP A 168 -6.55 30.00 -2.03
CA ASP A 168 -6.64 28.92 -3.00
C ASP A 168 -5.30 28.15 -3.17
N ARG A 169 -4.51 28.09 -2.10
CA ARG A 169 -3.26 27.31 -2.05
C ARG A 169 -3.48 25.94 -1.44
N VAL A 170 -2.57 25.04 -1.77
CA VAL A 170 -2.55 23.66 -1.28
C VAL A 170 -1.33 23.49 -0.38
N LEU A 171 -1.52 22.81 0.75
CA LEU A 171 -0.43 22.41 1.62
C LEU A 171 0.28 21.19 1.03
N VAL A 172 1.59 21.29 0.93
CA VAL A 172 2.48 20.17 0.60
C VAL A 172 3.58 20.04 1.62
N SER A 173 4.12 18.84 1.76
CA SER A 173 5.24 18.53 2.63
C SER A 173 6.37 17.84 1.89
N ARG A 174 7.53 17.74 2.54
CA ARG A 174 8.65 16.89 2.15
C ARG A 174 9.09 16.10 3.36
N TYR A 175 9.17 14.77 3.23
CA TYR A 175 9.62 13.91 4.32
C TYR A 175 11.09 14.12 4.63
N ALA A 176 11.41 14.14 5.92
CA ALA A 176 12.79 14.05 6.39
C ALA A 176 13.41 12.69 5.99
N ASN A 177 14.72 12.67 5.75
CA ASN A 177 15.50 11.44 5.54
C ASN A 177 15.13 10.59 4.30
N ARG A 178 14.46 11.16 3.29
CA ARG A 178 14.27 10.49 1.99
C ARG A 178 15.27 11.03 0.96
N GLU A 179 15.83 10.11 0.14
CA GLU A 179 16.73 10.48 -0.98
C GLU A 179 16.01 11.32 -2.05
N PHE A 180 14.73 11.02 -2.30
CA PHE A 180 13.90 11.75 -3.25
C PHE A 180 13.05 12.80 -2.53
N LYS A 181 13.37 14.08 -2.80
CA LYS A 181 12.68 15.25 -2.26
C LYS A 181 11.48 15.64 -3.12
N SER A 182 10.56 14.72 -3.34
CA SER A 182 9.30 15.04 -4.01
C SER A 182 8.28 15.58 -3.02
N TYR A 183 7.37 16.44 -3.49
CA TYR A 183 6.21 16.82 -2.70
C TYR A 183 5.39 15.61 -2.28
N ALA A 184 4.91 15.66 -1.05
CA ALA A 184 3.97 14.75 -0.43
C ALA A 184 2.75 15.52 0.11
N LEU A 185 1.68 14.82 0.41
CA LEU A 185 0.58 15.30 1.23
C LEU A 185 0.79 14.79 2.66
N ILE A 186 0.14 15.41 3.64
CA ILE A 186 0.15 14.95 5.04
C ILE A 186 -0.37 13.51 5.08
N ALA A 187 0.29 12.63 5.83
CA ALA A 187 -0.07 11.24 5.87
C ALA A 187 0.43 10.56 7.14
N GLY A 188 -0.42 9.81 7.81
CA GLY A 188 -0.04 9.04 8.98
C GLY A 188 -0.95 7.88 9.29
N PHE A 189 -0.53 7.05 10.23
CA PHE A 189 -1.23 5.84 10.63
C PHE A 189 -2.31 6.13 11.68
N ALA A 190 -3.42 5.38 11.56
CA ALA A 190 -4.44 5.41 12.60
C ALA A 190 -3.93 4.75 13.88
N GLU A 191 -4.21 5.38 15.02
CA GLU A 191 -3.91 4.87 16.35
C GLU A 191 -5.09 4.06 16.90
N MET A 192 -4.80 3.19 17.88
CA MET A 192 -5.83 2.34 18.50
C MET A 192 -6.89 3.20 19.21
N GLY A 193 -8.13 3.07 18.76
CA GLY A 193 -9.27 3.79 19.33
C GLY A 193 -9.69 5.02 18.54
N GLU A 194 -8.94 5.41 17.50
CA GLU A 194 -9.32 6.49 16.60
C GLU A 194 -10.29 6.02 15.51
N THR A 195 -11.14 6.93 15.07
CA THR A 195 -11.75 6.85 13.72
C THR A 195 -10.78 7.42 12.69
N ILE A 196 -11.01 7.12 11.41
CA ILE A 196 -10.15 7.63 10.32
C ILE A 196 -10.21 9.17 10.23
N GLU A 197 -11.36 9.76 10.54
CA GLU A 197 -11.52 11.23 10.61
C GLU A 197 -10.72 11.83 11.78
N GLN A 198 -10.71 11.17 12.94
CA GLN A 198 -9.89 11.59 14.09
C GLN A 198 -8.40 11.51 13.76
N THR A 199 -7.99 10.47 13.03
CA THR A 199 -6.61 10.35 12.52
C THR A 199 -6.24 11.53 11.62
N VAL A 200 -7.12 11.97 10.70
CA VAL A 200 -6.90 13.16 9.88
C VAL A 200 -6.61 14.40 10.74
N HIS A 201 -7.46 14.65 11.74
CA HIS A 201 -7.29 15.83 12.60
C HIS A 201 -6.02 15.78 13.44
N ARG A 202 -5.67 14.62 13.97
CA ARG A 202 -4.45 14.44 14.78
C ARG A 202 -3.20 14.61 13.93
N GLU A 203 -3.08 13.89 12.80
CA GLU A 203 -1.90 13.96 11.94
C GLU A 203 -1.64 15.39 11.40
N VAL A 204 -2.69 16.08 10.98
CA VAL A 204 -2.55 17.47 10.52
C VAL A 204 -2.09 18.40 11.67
N MET A 205 -2.58 18.16 12.89
CA MET A 205 -2.15 18.94 14.04
C MET A 205 -0.72 18.61 14.45
N GLU A 206 -0.32 17.34 14.45
CA GLU A 206 1.02 16.88 14.84
C GLU A 206 2.08 17.30 13.85
N GLU A 207 1.87 17.05 12.55
CA GLU A 207 2.89 17.31 11.53
C GLU A 207 3.07 18.80 11.20
N VAL A 208 1.99 19.60 11.20
CA VAL A 208 2.03 20.99 10.70
C VAL A 208 1.33 22.02 11.58
N GLY A 209 0.72 21.63 12.71
CA GLY A 209 0.09 22.53 13.68
C GLY A 209 -1.20 23.18 13.20
N LEU A 210 -1.87 22.61 12.19
CA LEU A 210 -3.08 23.17 11.62
C LEU A 210 -4.35 22.50 12.15
N ARG A 211 -5.47 23.23 12.06
CA ARG A 211 -6.82 22.69 12.17
C ARG A 211 -7.47 22.62 10.81
N VAL A 212 -8.27 21.58 10.59
CA VAL A 212 -9.00 21.38 9.34
C VAL A 212 -10.48 21.12 9.58
N LYS A 213 -11.29 21.40 8.56
CA LYS A 213 -12.74 21.19 8.53
C LYS A 213 -13.20 20.71 7.17
N ASN A 214 -14.48 20.39 7.06
CA ASN A 214 -15.12 20.00 5.80
C ASN A 214 -14.42 18.80 5.16
N LEU A 215 -14.10 17.78 5.97
CA LEU A 215 -13.46 16.56 5.49
C LEU A 215 -14.35 15.88 4.44
N ALA A 216 -13.82 15.66 3.25
CA ALA A 216 -14.46 14.91 2.19
C ALA A 216 -13.65 13.66 1.87
N TYR A 217 -14.26 12.49 2.02
CA TYR A 217 -13.64 11.23 1.64
C TYR A 217 -13.51 11.16 0.12
N TYR A 218 -12.32 10.80 -0.35
CA TYR A 218 -12.02 10.64 -1.76
C TYR A 218 -12.12 9.17 -2.19
N THR A 219 -11.13 8.37 -1.80
CA THR A 219 -11.07 6.94 -2.14
C THR A 219 -10.04 6.22 -1.25
N THR A 220 -9.94 4.90 -1.39
CA THR A 220 -8.91 4.09 -0.73
C THR A 220 -7.95 3.48 -1.73
N GLN A 221 -6.74 3.17 -1.24
CA GLN A 221 -5.75 2.41 -1.97
C GLN A 221 -5.05 1.40 -1.06
N PRO A 222 -4.99 0.10 -1.41
CA PRO A 222 -4.04 -0.82 -0.79
C PRO A 222 -2.62 -0.38 -1.16
N TRP A 223 -1.72 -0.31 -0.18
CA TRP A 223 -0.34 0.10 -0.41
C TRP A 223 0.65 -0.96 0.08
N PRO A 224 1.18 -1.80 -0.83
CA PRO A 224 1.97 -2.97 -0.50
C PRO A 224 3.27 -2.69 0.24
N VAL A 225 3.93 -1.58 -0.09
CA VAL A 225 5.26 -1.23 0.46
C VAL A 225 5.27 -1.15 1.99
N SER A 226 4.18 -0.67 2.58
CA SER A 226 4.00 -0.57 4.03
C SER A 226 2.87 -1.45 4.57
N SER A 227 2.31 -2.35 3.75
CA SER A 227 1.12 -3.14 4.09
C SER A 227 -0.04 -2.28 4.59
N SER A 228 -0.21 -1.09 4.01
CA SER A 228 -1.22 -0.12 4.45
C SER A 228 -2.49 -0.20 3.61
N LEU A 229 -3.58 0.21 4.23
CA LEU A 229 -4.80 0.62 3.54
C LEU A 229 -4.91 2.15 3.69
N LEU A 230 -4.65 2.87 2.60
CA LEU A 230 -4.64 4.33 2.57
C LEU A 230 -6.05 4.86 2.34
N PHE A 231 -6.45 5.86 3.13
CA PHE A 231 -7.71 6.58 3.00
C PHE A 231 -7.41 8.03 2.60
N GLY A 232 -7.83 8.44 1.41
CA GLY A 232 -7.66 9.79 0.90
C GLY A 232 -8.78 10.72 1.36
N PHE A 233 -8.41 11.88 1.90
CA PHE A 233 -9.33 12.94 2.30
C PHE A 233 -8.91 14.27 1.72
N PHE A 234 -9.90 15.05 1.25
CA PHE A 234 -9.74 16.48 1.02
C PHE A 234 -10.37 17.23 2.18
N CYS A 235 -9.77 18.36 2.56
CA CYS A 235 -10.30 19.21 3.61
C CYS A 235 -9.88 20.67 3.41
N GLU A 236 -10.50 21.55 4.17
CA GLU A 236 -10.20 22.98 4.19
C GLU A 236 -9.47 23.36 5.48
N LEU A 237 -8.57 24.32 5.36
CA LEU A 237 -7.98 24.97 6.54
C LEU A 237 -9.09 25.60 7.40
N ASP A 238 -8.98 25.40 8.73
CA ASP A 238 -9.85 26.04 9.73
C ASP A 238 -9.03 26.96 10.63
N GLY A 239 -9.00 28.24 10.28
CA GLY A 239 -8.33 29.28 11.06
C GLY A 239 -7.04 29.80 10.44
N ASP A 240 -5.98 29.95 11.26
CA ASP A 240 -4.69 30.52 10.85
C ASP A 240 -3.90 29.54 9.97
N SER A 241 -3.24 30.09 8.94
CA SER A 241 -2.41 29.33 7.99
C SER A 241 -0.94 29.18 8.41
N SER A 242 -0.56 29.69 9.58
CA SER A 242 0.81 29.59 10.10
C SER A 242 1.18 28.15 10.42
N LEU A 243 2.29 27.68 9.85
CA LEU A 243 2.75 26.30 10.02
C LEU A 243 3.66 26.15 11.25
N THR A 244 3.47 25.06 11.98
CA THR A 244 4.39 24.57 12.99
C THR A 244 4.81 23.16 12.58
N VAL A 245 5.93 23.06 11.85
CA VAL A 245 6.36 21.81 11.23
C VAL A 245 7.06 20.92 12.26
N ASP A 246 6.67 19.65 12.35
CA ASP A 246 7.44 18.65 13.08
C ASP A 246 8.63 18.18 12.25
N HIS A 247 9.82 18.70 12.56
CA HIS A 247 11.05 18.37 11.87
C HIS A 247 11.62 16.97 12.20
N HIS A 248 10.95 16.16 13.04
CA HIS A 248 11.30 14.74 13.20
C HIS A 248 10.79 13.91 12.01
N GLU A 249 9.64 14.28 11.44
CA GLU A 249 8.98 13.56 10.35
C GLU A 249 9.12 14.29 9.01
N LEU A 250 8.98 15.61 9.01
CA LEU A 250 9.04 16.43 7.81
C LEU A 250 10.32 17.25 7.74
N GLU A 251 10.92 17.31 6.56
CA GLU A 251 11.99 18.29 6.28
C GLU A 251 11.42 19.71 6.20
N ASP A 252 10.26 19.84 5.54
CA ASP A 252 9.60 21.11 5.31
C ASP A 252 8.12 20.92 4.93
N ALA A 253 7.31 21.95 5.14
CA ALA A 253 5.94 22.07 4.65
C ALA A 253 5.66 23.48 4.18
N GLU A 254 4.94 23.64 3.07
CA GLU A 254 4.68 24.95 2.46
C GLU A 254 3.33 25.01 1.74
N TRP A 255 2.78 26.20 1.69
CA TRP A 255 1.60 26.53 0.89
C TRP A 255 2.01 26.93 -0.53
N ILE A 256 1.67 26.10 -1.51
CA ILE A 256 2.00 26.35 -2.93
C ILE A 256 0.76 26.66 -3.77
N LEU A 257 0.98 27.22 -4.94
CA LEU A 257 -0.10 27.37 -5.93
C LEU A 257 -0.45 26.00 -6.52
N ARG A 258 -1.70 25.82 -6.90
CA ARG A 258 -2.17 24.54 -7.48
C ARG A 258 -1.39 24.14 -8.74
N GLU A 259 -0.97 25.11 -9.53
CA GLU A 259 -0.20 24.90 -10.75
C GLU A 259 1.23 24.40 -10.49
N GLU A 260 1.74 24.56 -9.27
CA GLU A 260 3.06 24.08 -8.82
C GLU A 260 3.02 22.62 -8.36
N LEU A 261 1.82 22.04 -8.14
CA LEU A 261 1.68 20.62 -7.82
C LEU A 261 2.25 19.77 -8.96
N PRO A 262 2.99 18.70 -8.64
CA PRO A 262 3.53 17.80 -9.65
C PRO A 262 2.41 17.23 -10.55
N CYS A 263 2.63 17.32 -11.85
CA CYS A 263 1.75 16.73 -12.85
C CYS A 263 2.61 15.82 -13.74
N ASN A 264 2.75 14.58 -13.31
CA ASN A 264 3.23 13.52 -14.17
C ASN A 264 2.05 12.56 -14.42
N ASP A 265 2.00 12.00 -15.63
CA ASP A 265 0.93 11.08 -16.06
C ASP A 265 0.93 9.75 -15.30
N GLU A 266 1.85 9.58 -14.36
CA GLU A 266 1.98 8.36 -13.55
C GLU A 266 0.97 8.37 -12.40
N ASN A 267 -0.24 7.93 -12.70
CA ASN A 267 -1.35 7.81 -11.73
C ASN A 267 -1.29 6.47 -10.99
N TYR A 268 -0.15 6.10 -10.39
CA TYR A 268 -0.05 4.81 -9.72
C TYR A 268 -0.34 4.88 -8.21
N SER A 269 -0.17 6.05 -7.58
CA SER A 269 -0.35 6.22 -6.13
C SER A 269 -1.46 7.21 -5.79
N LEU A 270 -2.16 6.95 -4.68
CA LEU A 270 -3.22 7.81 -4.16
C LEU A 270 -2.75 9.26 -3.97
N THR A 271 -1.55 9.47 -3.43
CA THR A 271 -0.98 10.81 -3.25
C THR A 271 -0.89 11.58 -4.58
N ARG A 272 -0.42 10.91 -5.64
CA ARG A 272 -0.29 11.55 -6.97
C ARG A 272 -1.65 11.84 -7.59
N ASP A 273 -2.59 10.91 -7.45
CA ASP A 273 -3.94 11.09 -7.94
C ASP A 273 -4.66 12.23 -7.21
N MET A 274 -4.52 12.32 -5.89
CA MET A 274 -5.05 13.43 -5.09
C MET A 274 -4.42 14.79 -5.49
N MET A 275 -3.11 14.83 -5.73
CA MET A 275 -2.44 16.04 -6.22
C MET A 275 -2.99 16.49 -7.59
N ARG A 276 -3.28 15.52 -8.48
CA ARG A 276 -3.92 15.82 -9.78
C ARG A 276 -5.32 16.41 -9.58
N VAL A 277 -6.15 15.81 -8.72
CA VAL A 277 -7.49 16.32 -8.38
C VAL A 277 -7.43 17.74 -7.83
N LEU A 278 -6.50 18.02 -6.90
CA LEU A 278 -6.27 19.36 -6.33
C LEU A 278 -5.81 20.38 -7.38
N ARG A 279 -4.94 19.98 -8.30
CA ARG A 279 -4.49 20.82 -9.42
C ARG A 279 -5.64 21.16 -10.36
N GLU A 280 -6.52 20.19 -10.63
CA GLU A 280 -7.71 20.34 -11.49
C GLU A 280 -8.89 21.04 -10.80
N ARG A 281 -8.77 21.38 -9.50
CA ARG A 281 -9.83 22.00 -8.67
C ARG A 281 -11.11 21.17 -8.57
N ARG A 282 -10.94 19.84 -8.46
CA ARG A 282 -12.04 18.88 -8.45
C ARG A 282 -12.32 18.29 -7.07
N GLU A 283 -11.62 18.70 -6.03
CA GLU A 283 -11.88 18.27 -4.65
C GLU A 283 -13.30 18.62 -4.16
N GLY A 284 -13.90 19.68 -4.72
CA GLY A 284 -15.28 20.05 -4.47
C GLY A 284 -16.34 19.12 -5.09
N ASP A 285 -15.93 18.18 -5.96
CA ASP A 285 -16.82 17.14 -6.50
C ASP A 285 -17.20 16.11 -5.42
N PHE A 286 -16.46 16.06 -4.30
CA PHE A 286 -16.67 15.13 -3.22
C PHE A 286 -17.41 15.81 -2.06
N ALA A 287 -18.52 15.21 -1.63
CA ALA A 287 -19.33 15.78 -0.55
C ALA A 287 -18.58 15.71 0.79
N PRO A 288 -18.53 16.79 1.56
CA PRO A 288 -18.03 16.73 2.93
C PRO A 288 -18.81 15.71 3.76
N LEU A 289 -18.12 15.00 4.63
CA LEU A 289 -18.75 14.14 5.64
C LEU A 289 -19.67 15.00 6.52
N ALA A 290 -20.76 14.43 7.03
CA ALA A 290 -21.62 15.12 7.98
C ALA A 290 -20.75 15.62 9.15
N ALA A 291 -20.93 16.90 9.52
CA ALA A 291 -20.09 17.56 10.53
C ALA A 291 -19.98 16.66 11.78
N ASP A 292 -18.75 16.30 12.10
CA ASP A 292 -18.45 15.59 13.35
C ASP A 292 -18.82 16.48 14.53
N ASN A 293 -19.76 16.01 15.37
CA ASN A 293 -20.11 16.68 16.62
C ASN A 293 -18.94 16.70 17.65
N ASP A 294 -17.78 16.14 17.29
CA ASP A 294 -16.61 16.10 18.16
C ASP A 294 -15.86 17.44 18.29
N THR A 295 -16.07 18.38 17.37
CA THR A 295 -15.52 19.75 17.52
C THR A 295 -16.11 20.50 18.72
N GLU A 296 -17.27 20.13 19.23
CA GLU A 296 -17.86 20.73 20.43
C GLU A 296 -17.36 20.08 21.74
N ARG A 297 -16.96 18.80 21.73
CA ARG A 297 -16.46 18.13 22.94
C ARG A 297 -15.09 18.61 23.39
N ASN A 298 -14.21 18.96 22.45
CA ASN A 298 -12.86 19.46 22.77
C ASN A 298 -12.85 20.92 23.25
N ARG A 299 -13.91 21.71 23.01
CA ARG A 299 -14.02 23.09 23.55
C ARG A 299 -14.42 23.16 25.01
N SER A 300 -14.80 22.07 25.64
CA SER A 300 -15.26 22.03 27.05
C SER A 300 -14.16 21.62 28.04
N HIS A 301 -12.92 21.42 27.60
CA HIS A 301 -11.78 21.04 28.45
C HIS A 301 -10.60 22.02 28.41
N GLU A 302 -10.79 23.25 27.89
CA GLU A 302 -9.86 24.36 28.05
C GLU A 302 -10.26 25.26 29.23
#